data_0bf9927b2b2289440e8d6cca77b967d6
#
_entry.id   0bf9927b2b2289440e8d6cca77b967d6
#
_cell.length_a   1.000
_cell.length_b   1.000
_cell.length_c   1.000
_cell.angle_alpha   90.00
_cell.angle_beta   90.00
_cell.angle_gamma   90.00
#
_symmetry.space_group_name_H-M   'P 1'
#
loop_
_entity.id
_entity.type
_entity.pdbx_description
1 polymer ?
#
loop_
_entity_poly.entity_id
_entity_poly.type
_entity_poly.pdbx_seq_one_letter_code
_entity_poly.pdbx_strand_id
1 'polypeptide(L)'
;MKEKHYMEQEIPVTLESNYMPYAMSVIVSRALPEIDGFKPSHRKLLYTMYKMGLLTGPRTKSANVVGQTMKLNPHGDAAIYDTLVRLSRGNGSLLMPFVDSKGNFGKVYSRDMACAAPRYTEVRLDRFCAELFSDMDNDAVDFVDNYDGTMQEPVLLPTTFPNILVNPNLGIAVGMACQTCGFDLNEV
;
A
#
# COMPACT_ATOMS: atom_id res chain seq x y z
N MET A 1 -30.72 2.44 -42.56
CA MET A 1 -29.28 2.42 -42.22
C MET A 1 -29.07 3.52 -41.19
N LYS A 2 -28.64 3.23 -39.96
CA LYS A 2 -28.27 4.28 -38.96
C LYS A 2 -26.97 4.89 -39.45
N GLU A 3 -26.95 6.20 -39.71
CA GLU A 3 -25.72 6.94 -39.97
C GLU A 3 -24.82 6.80 -38.71
N LYS A 4 -23.63 6.25 -38.91
CA LYS A 4 -22.60 6.22 -37.90
C LYS A 4 -22.01 7.64 -37.88
N HIS A 5 -22.34 8.42 -36.86
CA HIS A 5 -21.63 9.67 -36.58
C HIS A 5 -20.21 9.34 -36.08
N TYR A 6 -19.23 9.65 -36.88
CA TYR A 6 -17.83 9.64 -36.50
C TYR A 6 -17.47 11.03 -36.01
N MET A 7 -16.85 11.13 -34.86
CA MET A 7 -16.21 12.35 -34.41
C MET A 7 -14.73 12.29 -34.82
N GLU A 8 -14.31 13.24 -35.61
CA GLU A 8 -12.89 13.45 -35.91
C GLU A 8 -12.28 14.28 -34.78
N GLN A 9 -11.18 13.79 -34.22
CA GLN A 9 -10.43 14.46 -33.17
C GLN A 9 -8.93 14.32 -33.45
N GLU A 10 -8.19 15.40 -33.30
CA GLU A 10 -6.75 15.38 -33.48
C GLU A 10 -6.07 14.54 -32.37
N ILE A 11 -5.00 13.80 -32.75
CA ILE A 11 -4.25 12.95 -31.82
C ILE A 11 -3.72 13.72 -30.60
N PRO A 12 -3.14 14.93 -30.73
CA PRO A 12 -2.68 15.70 -29.57
C PRO A 12 -3.80 16.00 -28.58
N VAL A 13 -4.99 16.41 -29.07
CA VAL A 13 -6.16 16.71 -28.25
C VAL A 13 -6.66 15.44 -27.54
N THR A 14 -6.67 14.31 -28.24
CA THR A 14 -7.07 13.02 -27.65
C THR A 14 -6.09 12.57 -26.55
N LEU A 15 -4.79 12.74 -26.77
CA LEU A 15 -3.76 12.42 -25.77
C LEU A 15 -3.91 13.33 -24.55
N GLU A 16 -4.07 14.64 -24.73
CA GLU A 16 -4.20 15.57 -23.64
C GLU A 16 -5.47 15.30 -22.80
N SER A 17 -6.61 15.09 -23.45
CA SER A 17 -7.88 14.89 -22.76
C SER A 17 -8.03 13.51 -22.09
N ASN A 18 -7.44 12.46 -22.65
CA ASN A 18 -7.65 11.08 -22.17
C ASN A 18 -6.45 10.48 -21.45
N TYR A 19 -5.23 10.81 -21.90
CA TYR A 19 -4.02 10.23 -21.30
C TYR A 19 -3.53 10.97 -20.06
N MET A 20 -3.68 12.30 -20.02
CA MET A 20 -3.28 13.09 -18.85
C MET A 20 -4.03 12.70 -17.57
N PRO A 21 -5.38 12.53 -17.57
CA PRO A 21 -6.07 12.05 -16.37
C PRO A 21 -5.56 10.66 -15.90
N TYR A 22 -5.27 9.76 -16.82
CA TYR A 22 -4.68 8.47 -16.50
C TYR A 22 -3.27 8.62 -15.87
N ALA A 23 -2.39 9.41 -16.49
CA ALA A 23 -1.06 9.68 -15.97
C ALA A 23 -1.10 10.28 -14.56
N MET A 24 -1.96 11.26 -14.35
CA MET A 24 -2.17 11.89 -13.03
C MET A 24 -2.69 10.88 -12.00
N SER A 25 -3.62 10.01 -12.36
CA SER A 25 -4.12 8.97 -11.46
C SER A 25 -3.03 8.00 -11.04
N VAL A 26 -2.15 7.60 -11.97
CA VAL A 26 -1.00 6.71 -11.64
C VAL A 26 0.00 7.41 -10.73
N ILE A 27 0.26 8.70 -10.93
CA ILE A 27 1.16 9.47 -10.09
C ILE A 27 0.60 9.55 -8.66
N VAL A 28 -0.59 10.10 -8.50
CA VAL A 28 -1.17 10.44 -7.19
C VAL A 28 -1.66 9.18 -6.44
N SER A 29 -2.38 8.30 -7.13
CA SER A 29 -3.07 7.19 -6.45
C SER A 29 -2.27 5.89 -6.39
N ARG A 30 -1.05 5.86 -6.93
CA ARG A 30 -0.26 4.61 -6.98
C ARG A 30 1.21 4.80 -6.65
N ALA A 31 1.88 5.80 -7.22
CA ALA A 31 3.34 5.87 -7.20
C ALA A 31 3.90 6.68 -6.03
N LEU A 32 3.26 7.79 -5.69
CA LEU A 32 3.73 8.67 -4.63
C LEU A 32 3.20 8.23 -3.27
N PRO A 33 4.05 8.26 -2.22
CA PRO A 33 3.57 8.20 -0.85
C PRO A 33 2.92 9.53 -0.45
N GLU A 34 1.92 9.45 0.40
CA GLU A 34 1.34 10.59 1.08
C GLU A 34 2.23 11.03 2.26
N ILE A 35 1.82 12.08 2.98
CA ILE A 35 2.57 12.61 4.13
C ILE A 35 2.77 11.59 5.25
N ASP A 36 1.87 10.61 5.37
CA ASP A 36 2.00 9.48 6.30
C ASP A 36 3.08 8.46 5.89
N GLY A 37 3.74 8.68 4.75
CA GLY A 37 4.79 7.81 4.20
C GLY A 37 4.27 6.56 3.50
N PHE A 38 2.96 6.43 3.31
CA PHE A 38 2.36 5.27 2.69
C PHE A 38 1.78 5.57 1.30
N LYS A 39 1.91 4.60 0.42
CA LYS A 39 1.10 4.52 -0.79
C LYS A 39 -0.30 4.00 -0.43
N PRO A 40 -1.33 4.27 -1.24
CA PRO A 40 -2.68 3.77 -0.97
C PRO A 40 -2.75 2.26 -0.75
N SER A 41 -1.99 1.46 -1.51
CA SER A 41 -1.95 0.00 -1.32
C SER A 41 -1.37 -0.43 0.03
N HIS A 42 -0.32 0.27 0.52
CA HIS A 42 0.25 0.02 1.84
C HIS A 42 -0.75 0.35 2.94
N ARG A 43 -1.39 1.52 2.84
CA ARG A 43 -2.36 2.01 3.82
C ARG A 43 -3.55 1.05 3.95
N LYS A 44 -4.15 0.64 2.83
CA LYS A 44 -5.27 -0.31 2.79
C LYS A 44 -4.92 -1.65 3.42
N LEU A 45 -3.73 -2.17 3.15
CA LEU A 45 -3.24 -3.42 3.73
C LEU A 45 -3.06 -3.32 5.24
N LEU A 46 -2.35 -2.29 5.71
CA LEU A 46 -2.10 -2.09 7.15
C LEU A 46 -3.39 -1.81 7.91
N TYR A 47 -4.29 -1.00 7.36
CA TYR A 47 -5.60 -0.74 7.93
C TYR A 47 -6.46 -2.01 8.03
N THR A 48 -6.46 -2.86 6.98
CA THR A 48 -7.13 -4.17 7.03
C THR A 48 -6.58 -5.02 8.17
N MET A 49 -5.26 -5.09 8.33
CA MET A 49 -4.63 -5.84 9.42
C MET A 49 -5.01 -5.28 10.80
N TYR A 50 -5.11 -3.95 10.93
CA TYR A 50 -5.58 -3.30 12.15
C TYR A 50 -7.04 -3.68 12.47
N LYS A 51 -7.95 -3.59 11.49
CA LYS A 51 -9.37 -3.99 11.65
C LYS A 51 -9.55 -5.48 11.96
N MET A 52 -8.62 -6.31 11.54
CA MET A 52 -8.57 -7.74 11.91
C MET A 52 -8.05 -7.98 13.35
N GLY A 53 -7.68 -6.93 14.09
CA GLY A 53 -7.14 -7.03 15.45
C GLY A 53 -5.71 -7.61 15.51
N LEU A 54 -4.96 -7.56 14.42
CA LEU A 54 -3.63 -8.17 14.34
C LEU A 54 -2.52 -7.31 15.00
N LEU A 55 -2.86 -6.19 15.63
CA LEU A 55 -1.91 -5.40 16.42
C LEU A 55 -1.56 -6.11 17.74
N THR A 56 -2.57 -6.63 18.42
CA THR A 56 -2.42 -7.32 19.72
C THR A 56 -2.73 -8.81 19.65
N GLY A 57 -3.41 -9.22 18.58
CA GLY A 57 -3.86 -10.60 18.37
C GLY A 57 -2.76 -11.56 17.89
N PRO A 58 -3.08 -12.85 17.81
CA PRO A 58 -2.17 -13.86 17.28
C PRO A 58 -1.94 -13.67 15.78
N ARG A 59 -0.85 -14.23 15.26
CA ARG A 59 -0.60 -14.27 13.81
C ARG A 59 -1.69 -15.07 13.09
N THR A 60 -2.02 -14.61 11.89
CA THR A 60 -2.92 -15.31 10.95
C THR A 60 -2.20 -15.65 9.66
N LYS A 61 -2.77 -16.53 8.85
CA LYS A 61 -2.21 -16.83 7.52
C LYS A 61 -2.22 -15.59 6.63
N SER A 62 -1.14 -15.39 5.89
CA SER A 62 -1.04 -14.28 4.94
C SER A 62 -2.16 -14.29 3.90
N ALA A 63 -2.59 -15.48 3.46
CA ALA A 63 -3.72 -15.64 2.54
C ALA A 63 -5.02 -15.03 3.08
N ASN A 64 -5.27 -15.12 4.40
CA ASN A 64 -6.44 -14.50 5.02
C ASN A 64 -6.36 -12.97 4.97
N VAL A 65 -5.20 -12.40 5.30
CA VAL A 65 -4.98 -10.93 5.19
C VAL A 65 -5.18 -10.46 3.76
N VAL A 66 -4.59 -11.15 2.78
CA VAL A 66 -4.75 -10.82 1.36
C VAL A 66 -6.23 -10.81 0.96
N GLY A 67 -6.98 -11.87 1.31
CA GLY A 67 -8.40 -11.97 0.99
C GLY A 67 -9.24 -10.85 1.62
N GLN A 68 -8.96 -10.46 2.87
CA GLN A 68 -9.67 -9.34 3.50
C GLN A 68 -9.29 -7.99 2.88
N THR A 69 -8.02 -7.81 2.50
CA THR A 69 -7.55 -6.57 1.87
C THR A 69 -8.20 -6.32 0.51
N MET A 70 -8.55 -7.37 -0.24
CA MET A 70 -9.25 -7.24 -1.52
C MET A 70 -10.58 -6.49 -1.44
N LYS A 71 -11.21 -6.42 -0.26
CA LYS A 71 -12.43 -5.64 -0.04
C LYS A 71 -12.20 -4.13 -0.10
N LEU A 72 -10.98 -3.68 0.20
CA LEU A 72 -10.59 -2.26 0.11
C LEU A 72 -9.75 -1.99 -1.14
N ASN A 73 -9.00 -2.98 -1.61
CA ASN A 73 -8.07 -2.84 -2.73
C ASN A 73 -8.46 -3.83 -3.85
N PRO A 74 -9.17 -3.38 -4.91
CA PRO A 74 -9.69 -4.25 -5.98
C PRO A 74 -8.59 -4.65 -6.99
N HIS A 75 -7.41 -4.99 -6.50
CA HIS A 75 -6.29 -5.50 -7.29
C HIS A 75 -6.11 -7.00 -7.05
N GLY A 76 -5.32 -7.65 -7.92
CA GLY A 76 -5.05 -9.08 -7.82
C GLY A 76 -4.36 -9.45 -6.49
N ASP A 77 -4.67 -10.63 -5.98
CA ASP A 77 -4.12 -11.20 -4.76
C ASP A 77 -2.58 -11.24 -4.74
N ALA A 78 -1.96 -11.53 -5.88
CA ALA A 78 -0.51 -11.52 -6.02
C ALA A 78 0.11 -10.15 -5.69
N ALA A 79 -0.47 -9.06 -6.21
CA ALA A 79 0.03 -7.69 -5.95
C ALA A 79 -0.13 -7.29 -4.47
N ILE A 80 -1.22 -7.71 -3.83
CA ILE A 80 -1.44 -7.48 -2.40
C ILE A 80 -0.43 -8.29 -1.58
N TYR A 81 -0.18 -9.55 -1.96
CA TYR A 81 0.80 -10.39 -1.28
C TYR A 81 2.22 -9.86 -1.44
N ASP A 82 2.62 -9.40 -2.62
CA ASP A 82 3.93 -8.78 -2.85
C ASP A 82 4.12 -7.52 -2.00
N THR A 83 3.05 -6.73 -1.82
CA THR A 83 3.05 -5.58 -0.91
C THR A 83 3.26 -6.05 0.54
N LEU A 84 2.53 -7.06 0.99
CA LEU A 84 2.69 -7.65 2.33
C LEU A 84 4.11 -8.17 2.57
N VAL A 85 4.69 -8.83 1.58
CA VAL A 85 6.08 -9.34 1.63
C VAL A 85 7.06 -8.18 1.84
N ARG A 86 6.93 -7.10 1.08
CA ARG A 86 7.82 -5.92 1.19
C ARG A 86 7.71 -5.22 2.54
N LEU A 87 6.53 -5.16 3.13
CA LEU A 87 6.32 -4.56 4.46
C LEU A 87 6.77 -5.46 5.61
N SER A 88 7.13 -6.72 5.32
CA SER A 88 7.46 -7.70 6.34
C SER A 88 8.92 -7.60 6.81
N ARG A 89 9.11 -7.87 8.10
CA ARG A 89 10.44 -7.99 8.72
C ARG A 89 11.29 -9.08 8.05
N GLY A 90 10.66 -10.16 7.62
CA GLY A 90 11.34 -11.29 6.99
C GLY A 90 12.01 -10.96 5.67
N ASN A 91 11.49 -10.02 4.90
CA ASN A 91 12.02 -9.63 3.58
C ASN A 91 13.25 -8.73 3.67
N GLY A 92 13.29 -7.79 4.62
CA GLY A 92 14.40 -6.85 4.81
C GLY A 92 14.41 -5.66 3.84
N SER A 93 13.26 -5.31 3.26
CA SER A 93 13.13 -4.15 2.36
C SER A 93 13.08 -2.82 3.10
N LEU A 94 12.64 -2.83 4.35
CA LEU A 94 12.41 -1.63 5.16
C LEU A 94 13.37 -1.58 6.34
N LEU A 95 13.77 -0.36 6.73
CA LEU A 95 14.52 -0.14 7.97
C LEU A 95 13.64 -0.41 9.20
N MET A 96 12.39 0.08 9.16
CA MET A 96 11.39 -0.17 10.19
C MET A 96 10.21 -0.94 9.57
N PRO A 97 10.22 -2.29 9.63
CA PRO A 97 9.17 -3.11 9.05
C PRO A 97 7.88 -3.06 9.87
N PHE A 98 6.74 -3.00 9.18
CA PHE A 98 5.42 -2.90 9.79
C PHE A 98 4.76 -4.24 10.09
N VAL A 99 5.24 -5.31 9.44
CA VAL A 99 4.64 -6.64 9.54
C VAL A 99 5.61 -7.59 10.22
N ASP A 100 5.21 -8.08 11.40
CA ASP A 100 5.87 -9.20 12.08
C ASP A 100 5.47 -10.50 11.40
N SER A 101 6.44 -11.16 10.80
CA SER A 101 6.27 -12.26 9.85
C SER A 101 6.89 -13.56 10.36
N LYS A 102 6.21 -14.68 10.08
CA LYS A 102 6.70 -16.04 10.36
C LYS A 102 6.61 -16.90 9.10
N GLY A 103 7.72 -17.52 8.73
CA GLY A 103 7.87 -18.30 7.52
C GLY A 103 8.87 -17.66 6.55
N ASN A 104 8.92 -18.16 5.33
CA ASN A 104 9.84 -17.66 4.31
C ASN A 104 9.19 -16.53 3.50
N PHE A 105 9.66 -15.29 3.71
CA PHE A 105 9.26 -14.09 2.98
C PHE A 105 10.29 -13.67 1.90
N GLY A 106 11.21 -14.55 1.56
CA GLY A 106 12.30 -14.22 0.66
C GLY A 106 13.26 -13.17 1.26
N LYS A 107 14.14 -12.64 0.42
CA LYS A 107 15.07 -11.58 0.80
C LYS A 107 15.22 -10.58 -0.34
N VAL A 108 15.12 -9.30 -0.04
CA VAL A 108 15.21 -8.23 -1.04
C VAL A 108 16.55 -8.23 -1.78
N TYR A 109 17.61 -8.67 -1.12
CA TYR A 109 18.97 -8.69 -1.68
C TYR A 109 19.32 -9.98 -2.45
N SER A 110 18.41 -10.97 -2.52
CA SER A 110 18.67 -12.24 -3.20
C SER A 110 17.51 -12.64 -4.10
N ARG A 111 17.81 -12.79 -5.40
CA ARG A 111 16.84 -13.27 -6.38
C ARG A 111 16.49 -14.74 -6.23
N ASP A 112 17.41 -15.53 -5.66
CA ASP A 112 17.25 -16.98 -5.49
C ASP A 112 16.40 -17.33 -4.25
N MET A 113 16.17 -16.37 -3.37
CA MET A 113 15.37 -16.54 -2.15
C MET A 113 13.96 -15.98 -2.36
N ALA A 114 13.18 -16.66 -3.18
CA ALA A 114 11.77 -16.31 -3.39
C ALA A 114 10.93 -16.56 -2.12
N CYS A 115 9.86 -15.76 -1.95
CA CYS A 115 8.93 -15.94 -0.83
C CYS A 115 8.09 -17.21 -1.04
N ALA A 116 7.69 -17.85 0.07
CA ALA A 116 6.74 -18.96 0.05
C ALA A 116 5.33 -18.45 -0.28
N ALA A 117 4.47 -19.34 -0.78
CA ALA A 117 3.08 -19.00 -1.05
C ALA A 117 2.34 -18.52 0.23
N PRO A 118 1.34 -17.62 0.10
CA PRO A 118 0.68 -16.97 1.24
C PRO A 118 -0.03 -17.92 2.19
N ARG A 119 -0.35 -19.15 1.75
CA ARG A 119 -0.93 -20.20 2.59
C ARG A 119 0.05 -20.79 3.61
N TYR A 120 1.35 -20.64 3.40
CA TYR A 120 2.39 -21.19 4.30
C TYR A 120 2.93 -20.16 5.28
N THR A 121 2.76 -18.87 5.01
CA THR A 121 3.29 -17.77 5.82
C THR A 121 2.25 -17.25 6.79
N GLU A 122 2.71 -16.68 7.92
CA GLU A 122 1.87 -16.11 8.95
C GLU A 122 2.34 -14.69 9.28
N VAL A 123 1.38 -13.81 9.55
CA VAL A 123 1.65 -12.39 9.78
C VAL A 123 0.79 -11.82 10.90
N ARG A 124 1.28 -10.76 11.50
CA ARG A 124 0.55 -9.79 12.32
C ARG A 124 1.22 -8.42 12.17
N LEU A 125 0.60 -7.38 12.69
CA LEU A 125 1.26 -6.07 12.77
C LEU A 125 2.41 -6.14 13.77
N ASP A 126 3.50 -5.42 13.48
CA ASP A 126 4.58 -5.22 14.44
C ASP A 126 4.09 -4.30 15.57
N ARG A 127 4.66 -4.41 16.76
CA ARG A 127 4.29 -3.58 17.92
C ARG A 127 4.47 -2.08 17.63
N PHE A 128 5.45 -1.75 16.83
CA PHE A 128 5.70 -0.39 16.36
C PHE A 128 4.50 0.24 15.63
N CYS A 129 3.64 -0.58 14.99
CA CYS A 129 2.43 -0.09 14.34
C CYS A 129 1.41 0.51 15.32
N ALA A 130 1.57 0.35 16.63
CA ALA A 130 0.74 1.08 17.59
C ALA A 130 0.82 2.60 17.37
N GLU A 131 2.00 3.10 16.98
CA GLU A 131 2.24 4.51 16.66
C GLU A 131 1.58 4.98 15.35
N LEU A 132 1.21 4.04 14.48
CA LEU A 132 0.48 4.37 13.25
C LEU A 132 -1.02 4.52 13.47
N PHE A 133 -1.55 3.89 14.52
CA PHE A 133 -2.98 3.75 14.76
C PHE A 133 -3.45 4.35 16.08
N SER A 134 -2.56 5.03 16.83
CA SER A 134 -2.84 5.52 18.20
C SER A 134 -4.08 6.41 18.28
N ASP A 135 -4.29 7.26 17.28
CA ASP A 135 -5.40 8.22 17.23
C ASP A 135 -6.46 7.87 16.16
N MET A 136 -6.45 6.65 15.64
CA MET A 136 -7.38 6.22 14.58
C MET A 136 -8.85 6.31 14.99
N ASP A 137 -9.14 6.05 16.26
CA ASP A 137 -10.51 6.07 16.81
C ASP A 137 -10.87 7.43 17.46
N ASN A 138 -9.98 8.44 17.38
CA ASN A 138 -10.13 9.77 17.98
C ASN A 138 -10.52 10.86 16.97
N ASP A 139 -11.08 10.49 15.81
CA ASP A 139 -11.47 11.43 14.75
C ASP A 139 -10.29 12.29 14.22
N ALA A 140 -9.10 11.71 14.25
CA ALA A 140 -7.87 12.40 13.84
C ALA A 140 -7.64 12.39 12.31
N VAL A 141 -8.38 11.58 11.57
CA VAL A 141 -8.26 11.42 10.12
C VAL A 141 -9.61 11.29 9.45
N ASP A 142 -9.69 11.78 8.22
CA ASP A 142 -10.89 11.63 7.39
C ASP A 142 -11.01 10.21 6.84
N PHE A 143 -12.25 9.77 6.67
CA PHE A 143 -12.61 8.50 6.04
C PHE A 143 -13.36 8.76 4.74
N VAL A 144 -13.12 7.90 3.76
CA VAL A 144 -13.82 7.90 2.47
C VAL A 144 -14.37 6.50 2.19
N ASP A 145 -15.40 6.44 1.37
CA ASP A 145 -15.93 5.15 0.93
C ASP A 145 -14.91 4.44 0.05
N ASN A 146 -14.85 3.12 0.19
CA ASN A 146 -14.06 2.26 -0.68
C ASN A 146 -14.65 2.24 -2.10
N TYR A 147 -13.99 1.51 -3.03
CA TYR A 147 -14.34 1.49 -4.45
C TYR A 147 -15.79 1.05 -4.76
N ASP A 148 -16.47 0.31 -3.88
CA ASP A 148 -17.85 -0.17 -4.05
C ASP A 148 -18.85 0.44 -3.06
N GLY A 149 -18.40 1.35 -2.20
CA GLY A 149 -19.23 2.04 -1.21
C GLY A 149 -19.73 1.15 -0.06
N THR A 150 -19.17 -0.05 0.11
CA THR A 150 -19.59 -1.00 1.16
C THR A 150 -18.84 -0.84 2.47
N MET A 151 -17.67 -0.21 2.42
CA MET A 151 -16.77 -0.02 3.58
C MET A 151 -16.14 1.38 3.51
N GLN A 152 -15.63 1.84 4.64
CA GLN A 152 -14.84 3.07 4.71
C GLN A 152 -13.37 2.76 4.94
N GLU A 153 -12.52 3.59 4.35
CA GLU A 153 -11.08 3.54 4.49
C GLU A 153 -10.52 4.91 4.89
N PRO A 154 -9.44 4.97 5.69
CA PRO A 154 -8.84 6.24 6.07
C PRO A 154 -8.09 6.85 4.88
N VAL A 155 -8.20 8.15 4.72
CA VAL A 155 -7.42 8.93 3.73
C VAL A 155 -5.94 8.88 4.07
N LEU A 156 -5.60 9.04 5.36
CA LEU A 156 -4.25 8.98 5.90
C LEU A 156 -4.22 8.12 7.16
N LEU A 157 -3.04 7.69 7.60
CA LEU A 157 -2.85 7.12 8.94
C LEU A 157 -2.34 8.20 9.90
N PRO A 158 -2.84 8.25 11.16
CA PRO A 158 -2.45 9.24 12.15
C PRO A 158 -1.09 8.89 12.78
N THR A 159 -0.04 8.91 11.97
CA THR A 159 1.31 8.54 12.41
C THR A 159 1.87 9.56 13.41
N THR A 160 2.43 9.07 14.53
CA THR A 160 3.02 9.93 15.58
C THR A 160 4.47 10.31 15.28
N PHE A 161 5.06 9.79 14.20
CA PHE A 161 6.43 10.05 13.78
C PHE A 161 6.50 10.23 12.26
N PRO A 162 7.53 10.88 11.70
CA PRO A 162 7.65 11.16 10.26
C PRO A 162 8.07 9.90 9.47
N ASN A 163 7.15 8.96 9.32
CA ASN A 163 7.37 7.67 8.65
C ASN A 163 7.92 7.82 7.22
N ILE A 164 7.55 8.89 6.52
CA ILE A 164 8.05 9.17 5.15
C ILE A 164 9.59 9.33 5.10
N LEU A 165 10.20 9.71 6.21
CA LEU A 165 11.67 9.86 6.31
C LEU A 165 12.36 8.59 6.81
N VAL A 166 11.64 7.73 7.55
CA VAL A 166 12.24 6.56 8.20
C VAL A 166 12.45 5.41 7.22
N ASN A 167 11.50 5.18 6.32
CA ASN A 167 11.56 4.06 5.39
C ASN A 167 11.83 4.52 3.96
N PRO A 168 12.72 3.83 3.22
CA PRO A 168 12.95 4.15 1.82
C PRO A 168 11.71 3.89 0.99
N ASN A 169 11.44 4.76 0.03
CA ASN A 169 10.34 4.61 -0.90
C ASN A 169 10.83 4.77 -2.34
N LEU A 170 10.34 3.90 -3.21
CA LEU A 170 10.54 3.98 -4.65
C LEU A 170 9.17 3.90 -5.33
N GLY A 171 8.81 4.92 -6.08
CA GLY A 171 7.59 4.98 -6.87
C GLY A 171 7.89 5.25 -8.32
N ILE A 172 7.35 4.43 -9.22
CA ILE A 172 7.46 4.60 -10.67
C ILE A 172 6.08 4.91 -11.21
N ALA A 173 5.99 6.07 -11.87
CA ALA A 173 4.76 6.55 -12.48
C ALA A 173 4.95 6.78 -13.99
N VAL A 174 3.97 7.42 -14.61
CA VAL A 174 4.05 7.85 -16.00
C VAL A 174 4.76 9.20 -16.04
N GLY A 175 5.88 9.27 -16.76
CA GLY A 175 6.66 10.50 -16.96
C GLY A 175 7.48 10.96 -15.75
N MET A 176 7.37 10.27 -14.58
CA MET A 176 8.17 10.56 -13.40
C MET A 176 8.42 9.34 -12.52
N ALA A 177 9.46 9.43 -11.70
CA ALA A 177 9.75 8.49 -10.62
C ALA A 177 10.10 9.28 -9.35
N CYS A 178 9.71 8.73 -8.21
CA CYS A 178 10.08 9.26 -6.90
C CYS A 178 10.92 8.23 -6.16
N GLN A 179 12.05 8.67 -5.63
CA GLN A 179 12.90 7.84 -4.78
C GLN A 179 13.31 8.64 -3.55
N THR A 180 12.99 8.14 -2.37
CA THR A 180 13.40 8.69 -1.09
C THR A 180 14.30 7.71 -0.36
N CYS A 181 15.34 8.22 0.31
CA CYS A 181 16.16 7.43 1.21
C CYS A 181 15.42 7.23 2.54
N GLY A 182 15.77 6.18 3.27
CA GLY A 182 15.39 6.01 4.67
C GLY A 182 16.50 6.51 5.59
N PHE A 183 16.11 7.06 6.73
CA PHE A 183 17.02 7.56 7.77
C PHE A 183 16.79 6.80 9.08
N ASP A 184 17.77 6.81 9.96
CA ASP A 184 17.60 6.21 11.29
C ASP A 184 16.57 7.02 12.10
N LEU A 185 15.62 6.32 12.73
CA LEU A 185 14.54 6.96 13.50
C LEU A 185 15.06 7.83 14.66
N ASN A 186 16.24 7.49 15.21
CA ASN A 186 16.83 8.28 16.29
C ASN A 186 17.48 9.57 15.81
N GLU A 187 17.75 9.68 14.50
CA GLU A 187 18.33 10.87 13.87
C GLU A 187 17.26 11.82 13.33
N VAL A 188 16.04 11.31 13.10
CA VAL A 188 14.89 12.04 12.57
C VAL A 188 14.11 12.69 13.73
#